data_542553e31fe7aa82596894d1c249d2bb
#
_entry.id   542553e31fe7aa82596894d1c249d2bb
#
_cell.length_a   1.000
_cell.length_b   1.000
_cell.length_c   1.000
_cell.angle_alpha   90.00
_cell.angle_beta   90.00
_cell.angle_gamma   90.00
#
_symmetry.space_group_name_H-M   'P 1'
#
loop_
_entity.id
_entity.type
_entity.pdbx_description
1 polymer ?
#
loop_
_entity_poly.entity_id
_entity_poly.type
_entity_poly.pdbx_seq_one_letter_code
_entity_poly.pdbx_strand_id
1 'polypeptide(L)'
;MESSKFITVKKSAELIEKLSQMTSIHQAAELKSNLYVSERVKPLNEQIYYLVDNINTAINRGKQISFRYFHYDQHRKEVPNNDGKRYFFSPYCLVWNEDHYYAIGYSEKHRKLGTFRVDRMKEVEILSADAAAKPADFNLPEFTRRVFDMYDGETKKVTLVCKNDLMNYIVDRFGDEVDTVPGDCGHFRAVAEVSVSQTFFAWVFQFNGDIRITAPEEVVLQYGEMLKNALQT
;
A
#
# COMPACT_ATOMS: atom_id res chain seq x y z
N MET A 1 0.44 15.17 12.11
CA MET A 1 -0.80 14.74 12.74
C MET A 1 -2.04 15.11 11.93
N GLU A 2 -2.21 16.34 11.51
CA GLU A 2 -3.36 16.74 10.68
C GLU A 2 -3.46 15.99 9.36
N SER A 3 -2.35 15.67 8.71
CA SER A 3 -2.30 14.94 7.44
C SER A 3 -2.52 13.43 7.55
N SER A 4 -2.47 12.86 8.76
CA SER A 4 -2.59 11.42 8.95
C SER A 4 -4.04 10.95 8.84
N LYS A 5 -4.30 9.99 7.96
CA LYS A 5 -5.59 9.29 7.89
C LYS A 5 -5.75 8.22 8.98
N PHE A 6 -4.70 7.89 9.72
CA PHE A 6 -4.76 6.94 10.83
C PHE A 6 -5.41 7.56 12.07
N ILE A 7 -5.15 8.84 12.33
CA ILE A 7 -5.62 9.53 13.52
C ILE A 7 -6.96 10.24 13.21
N THR A 8 -8.00 9.97 14.01
CA THR A 8 -9.31 10.62 13.88
C THR A 8 -9.21 12.13 14.05
N VAL A 9 -10.19 12.88 13.56
CA VAL A 9 -10.26 14.35 13.72
C VAL A 9 -10.17 14.73 15.20
N LYS A 10 -10.96 14.06 16.07
CA LYS A 10 -10.98 14.29 17.51
C LYS A 10 -9.61 14.06 18.13
N LYS A 11 -8.98 12.92 17.84
CA LYS A 11 -7.68 12.56 18.40
C LYS A 11 -6.56 13.48 17.91
N SER A 12 -6.63 13.92 16.64
CA SER A 12 -5.69 14.92 16.10
C SER A 12 -5.79 16.24 16.88
N ALA A 13 -7.00 16.73 17.11
CA ALA A 13 -7.23 17.97 17.86
C ALA A 13 -6.69 17.87 19.31
N GLU A 14 -7.00 16.79 20.03
CA GLU A 14 -6.49 16.53 21.38
C GLU A 14 -4.95 16.50 21.43
N LEU A 15 -4.31 15.86 20.47
CA LEU A 15 -2.85 15.76 20.42
C LEU A 15 -2.19 17.10 20.06
N ILE A 16 -2.77 17.85 19.13
CA ILE A 16 -2.30 19.19 18.77
C ILE A 16 -2.41 20.13 19.97
N GLU A 17 -3.52 20.05 20.71
CA GLU A 17 -3.72 20.84 21.92
C GLU A 17 -2.67 20.51 22.98
N LYS A 18 -2.44 19.22 23.27
CA LYS A 18 -1.39 18.78 24.22
C LYS A 18 0.00 19.24 23.81
N LEU A 19 0.34 19.15 22.53
CA LEU A 19 1.64 19.63 22.03
C LEU A 19 1.75 21.15 22.12
N SER A 20 0.66 21.87 21.86
CA SER A 20 0.64 23.34 21.99
C SER A 20 0.85 23.82 23.42
N GLN A 21 0.46 23.01 24.43
CA GLN A 21 0.71 23.28 25.84
C GLN A 21 2.18 23.09 26.26
N MET A 22 2.96 22.33 25.45
CA MET A 22 4.39 22.09 25.72
C MET A 22 5.31 23.17 25.12
N THR A 23 4.77 24.11 24.37
CA THR A 23 5.53 25.18 23.71
C THR A 23 4.95 26.54 24.08
N SER A 24 5.70 27.63 23.83
CA SER A 24 5.19 28.98 24.12
C SER A 24 4.00 29.31 23.21
N ILE A 25 3.06 30.12 23.72
CA ILE A 25 1.84 30.54 23.02
C ILE A 25 2.18 31.18 21.65
N HIS A 26 3.28 31.94 21.57
CA HIS A 26 3.72 32.58 20.34
C HIS A 26 4.23 31.54 19.29
N GLN A 27 5.03 30.58 19.70
CA GLN A 27 5.54 29.54 18.84
C GLN A 27 4.42 28.59 18.34
N ALA A 28 3.44 28.28 19.19
CA ALA A 28 2.27 27.51 18.82
C ALA A 28 1.40 28.21 17.76
N ALA A 29 1.28 29.55 17.86
CA ALA A 29 0.55 30.35 16.88
C ALA A 29 1.28 30.41 15.52
N GLU A 30 2.59 30.57 15.51
CA GLU A 30 3.41 30.54 14.29
C GLU A 30 3.34 29.20 13.55
N LEU A 31 3.43 28.09 14.27
CA LEU A 31 3.30 26.74 13.68
C LEU A 31 1.93 26.53 13.04
N LYS A 32 0.86 27.06 13.63
CA LYS A 32 -0.51 26.95 13.07
C LYS A 32 -0.73 27.82 11.83
N SER A 33 -0.07 28.99 11.75
CA SER A 33 -0.29 29.94 10.66
C SER A 33 0.39 29.56 9.34
N ASN A 34 1.48 28.77 9.39
CA ASN A 34 2.33 28.51 8.24
C ASN A 34 2.18 27.10 7.65
N LEU A 35 1.37 26.23 8.25
CA LEU A 35 1.15 24.86 7.78
C LEU A 35 -0.26 24.72 7.22
N TYR A 36 -0.37 24.71 5.88
CA TYR A 36 -1.61 24.37 5.20
C TYR A 36 -1.60 22.89 4.88
N VAL A 37 -2.42 22.12 5.56
CA VAL A 37 -2.66 20.71 5.21
C VAL A 37 -3.98 20.64 4.46
N SER A 38 -3.94 20.13 3.22
CA SER A 38 -5.17 19.92 2.46
C SER A 38 -6.12 19.00 3.25
N GLU A 39 -7.41 19.33 3.27
CA GLU A 39 -8.42 18.50 3.92
C GLU A 39 -8.34 17.06 3.41
N ARG A 40 -7.99 16.13 4.29
CA ARG A 40 -7.98 14.70 3.99
C ARG A 40 -9.13 14.02 4.72
N VAL A 41 -9.80 13.11 4.03
CA VAL A 41 -10.84 12.28 4.64
C VAL A 41 -10.19 11.43 5.73
N LYS A 42 -10.55 11.69 6.99
CA LYS A 42 -10.07 10.94 8.16
C LYS A 42 -11.05 9.84 8.54
N PRO A 43 -10.58 8.70 9.01
CA PRO A 43 -11.46 7.66 9.51
C PRO A 43 -12.24 8.15 10.73
N LEU A 44 -13.51 7.79 10.79
CA LEU A 44 -14.37 8.07 11.94
C LEU A 44 -14.23 6.99 13.03
N ASN A 45 -13.59 5.85 12.70
CA ASN A 45 -13.54 4.68 13.55
C ASN A 45 -12.24 4.62 14.37
N GLU A 46 -12.34 4.78 15.68
CA GLU A 46 -11.21 4.64 16.61
C GLU A 46 -10.78 3.17 16.82
N GLN A 47 -11.54 2.20 16.33
CA GLN A 47 -11.21 0.77 16.45
C GLN A 47 -9.91 0.39 15.74
N ILE A 48 -9.46 1.19 14.78
CA ILE A 48 -8.23 0.93 14.03
C ILE A 48 -7.00 0.82 14.97
N TYR A 49 -6.98 1.56 16.06
CA TYR A 49 -5.88 1.48 17.06
C TYR A 49 -5.81 0.09 17.69
N TYR A 50 -6.98 -0.44 18.07
CA TYR A 50 -7.08 -1.78 18.66
C TYR A 50 -6.76 -2.87 17.66
N LEU A 51 -7.15 -2.68 16.38
CA LEU A 51 -6.83 -3.64 15.31
C LEU A 51 -5.32 -3.70 15.08
N VAL A 52 -4.66 -2.55 14.97
CA VAL A 52 -3.19 -2.46 14.80
C VAL A 52 -2.47 -3.05 16.00
N ASP A 53 -2.91 -2.76 17.23
CA ASP A 53 -2.32 -3.28 18.46
C ASP A 53 -2.45 -4.80 18.57
N ASN A 54 -3.65 -5.34 18.28
CA ASN A 54 -3.88 -6.79 18.25
C ASN A 54 -3.00 -7.49 17.22
N ILE A 55 -2.91 -6.95 16.00
CA ILE A 55 -2.06 -7.53 14.96
C ILE A 55 -0.59 -7.47 15.35
N ASN A 56 -0.13 -6.34 15.89
CA ASN A 56 1.24 -6.18 16.36
C ASN A 56 1.55 -7.15 17.51
N THR A 57 0.60 -7.34 18.42
CA THR A 57 0.72 -8.33 19.51
C THR A 57 0.83 -9.75 18.96
N ALA A 58 0.04 -10.11 17.94
CA ALA A 58 0.11 -11.42 17.29
C ALA A 58 1.47 -11.63 16.61
N ILE A 59 1.99 -10.62 15.91
CA ILE A 59 3.33 -10.65 15.28
C ILE A 59 4.40 -10.92 16.34
N ASN A 60 4.41 -10.14 17.43
CA ASN A 60 5.40 -10.25 18.50
C ASN A 60 5.35 -11.60 19.23
N ARG A 61 4.17 -12.21 19.29
CA ARG A 61 3.98 -13.55 19.91
C ARG A 61 4.12 -14.70 18.93
N GLY A 62 4.35 -14.45 17.65
CA GLY A 62 4.41 -15.47 16.62
C GLY A 62 3.12 -16.28 16.49
N LYS A 63 1.95 -15.60 16.59
CA LYS A 63 0.64 -16.24 16.57
C LYS A 63 -0.14 -15.89 15.32
N GLN A 64 -0.99 -16.83 14.90
CA GLN A 64 -2.00 -16.58 13.87
C GLN A 64 -3.08 -15.64 14.39
N ILE A 65 -3.71 -14.94 13.45
CA ILE A 65 -4.95 -14.21 13.69
C ILE A 65 -6.07 -14.77 12.84
N SER A 66 -7.30 -14.60 13.31
CA SER A 66 -8.49 -14.75 12.47
C SER A 66 -9.26 -13.44 12.44
N PHE A 67 -9.89 -13.16 11.30
CA PHE A 67 -10.69 -11.95 11.13
C PHE A 67 -11.73 -12.13 10.03
N ARG A 68 -12.73 -11.24 10.00
CA ARG A 68 -13.62 -11.04 8.85
C ARG A 68 -13.10 -9.86 8.04
N TYR A 69 -13.26 -9.94 6.73
CA TYR A 69 -12.83 -8.90 5.80
C TYR A 69 -14.02 -8.40 4.99
N PHE A 70 -14.08 -7.11 4.72
CA PHE A 70 -15.20 -6.51 4.00
C PHE A 70 -14.73 -5.53 2.93
N HIS A 71 -15.61 -5.25 1.97
CA HIS A 71 -15.53 -4.15 1.02
C HIS A 71 -16.81 -3.34 1.08
N TYR A 72 -16.82 -2.16 0.47
CA TYR A 72 -18.03 -1.36 0.33
C TYR A 72 -18.70 -1.64 -1.01
N ASP A 73 -20.04 -1.77 -0.98
CA ASP A 73 -20.85 -1.79 -2.20
C ASP A 73 -21.06 -0.37 -2.77
N GLN A 74 -21.80 -0.29 -3.86
CA GLN A 74 -22.18 0.97 -4.53
C GLN A 74 -23.00 1.92 -3.64
N HIS A 75 -23.62 1.41 -2.58
CA HIS A 75 -24.41 2.18 -1.62
C HIS A 75 -23.60 2.51 -0.35
N ARG A 76 -22.27 2.30 -0.36
CA ARG A 76 -21.36 2.47 0.78
C ARG A 76 -21.70 1.56 1.98
N LYS A 77 -22.37 0.44 1.74
CA LYS A 77 -22.60 -0.58 2.75
C LYS A 77 -21.46 -1.58 2.77
N GLU A 78 -21.12 -2.01 3.97
CA GLU A 78 -20.10 -3.04 4.12
C GLU A 78 -20.65 -4.40 3.70
N VAL A 79 -19.95 -5.02 2.76
CA VAL A 79 -20.26 -6.36 2.26
C VAL A 79 -19.13 -7.30 2.66
N PRO A 80 -19.42 -8.38 3.39
CA PRO A 80 -18.41 -9.33 3.79
C PRO A 80 -17.79 -10.03 2.57
N ASN A 81 -16.47 -10.13 2.54
CA ASN A 81 -15.75 -10.98 1.62
C ASN A 81 -15.82 -12.44 2.08
N ASN A 82 -15.55 -13.39 1.19
CA ASN A 82 -15.46 -14.81 1.50
C ASN A 82 -16.75 -15.37 2.12
N ASP A 83 -17.92 -14.93 1.63
CA ASP A 83 -19.26 -15.32 2.15
C ASP A 83 -19.38 -15.10 3.68
N GLY A 84 -18.70 -14.09 4.21
CA GLY A 84 -18.66 -13.80 5.65
C GLY A 84 -17.81 -14.76 6.48
N LYS A 85 -17.14 -15.73 5.86
CA LYS A 85 -16.24 -16.66 6.57
C LYS A 85 -14.98 -15.94 7.03
N ARG A 86 -14.43 -16.40 8.16
CA ARG A 86 -13.19 -15.86 8.71
C ARG A 86 -12.00 -16.23 7.82
N TYR A 87 -11.05 -15.30 7.74
CA TYR A 87 -9.72 -15.54 7.23
C TYR A 87 -8.82 -16.00 8.37
N PHE A 88 -7.92 -16.92 8.09
CA PHE A 88 -6.84 -17.35 8.97
C PHE A 88 -5.53 -16.85 8.34
N PHE A 89 -4.74 -16.15 9.13
CA PHE A 89 -3.62 -15.40 8.62
C PHE A 89 -2.46 -15.36 9.62
N SER A 90 -1.27 -15.59 9.13
CA SER A 90 -0.03 -15.50 9.89
C SER A 90 0.65 -14.18 9.59
N PRO A 91 0.43 -13.12 10.39
CA PRO A 91 0.98 -11.80 10.12
C PRO A 91 2.48 -11.79 10.38
N TYR A 92 3.24 -11.18 9.47
CA TYR A 92 4.70 -11.02 9.58
C TYR A 92 5.12 -9.61 9.91
N CYS A 93 4.43 -8.62 9.35
CA CYS A 93 4.67 -7.21 9.62
C CYS A 93 3.44 -6.34 9.29
N LEU A 94 3.46 -5.13 9.85
CA LEU A 94 2.56 -4.05 9.49
C LEU A 94 3.34 -3.02 8.66
N VAL A 95 2.73 -2.56 7.57
CA VAL A 95 3.29 -1.52 6.68
C VAL A 95 2.33 -0.36 6.60
N TRP A 96 2.86 0.84 6.73
CA TRP A 96 2.13 2.07 6.43
C TRP A 96 2.38 2.46 4.99
N ASN A 97 1.34 2.49 4.17
CA ASN A 97 1.41 2.92 2.79
C ASN A 97 0.16 3.70 2.41
N GLU A 98 0.33 4.84 1.74
CA GLU A 98 -0.77 5.70 1.27
C GLU A 98 -1.87 5.93 2.30
N ASP A 99 -1.47 6.35 3.49
CA ASP A 99 -2.36 6.65 4.62
C ASP A 99 -3.17 5.47 5.18
N HIS A 100 -2.78 4.22 4.87
CA HIS A 100 -3.40 3.01 5.41
C HIS A 100 -2.37 2.04 6.00
N TYR A 101 -2.78 1.32 7.05
CA TYR A 101 -2.04 0.16 7.52
C TYR A 101 -2.40 -1.08 6.73
N TYR A 102 -1.36 -1.82 6.35
CA TYR A 102 -1.46 -3.13 5.71
C TYR A 102 -0.77 -4.17 6.56
N ALA A 103 -1.45 -5.30 6.78
CA ALA A 103 -0.85 -6.48 7.36
C ALA A 103 -0.35 -7.37 6.23
N ILE A 104 0.96 -7.67 6.24
CA ILE A 104 1.60 -8.57 5.28
C ILE A 104 1.92 -9.87 6.02
N GLY A 105 1.64 -11.01 5.39
CA GLY A 105 1.84 -12.31 5.99
C GLY A 105 1.37 -13.45 5.10
N TYR A 106 1.31 -14.66 5.65
CA TYR A 106 0.83 -15.85 4.95
C TYR A 106 -0.67 -16.03 5.14
N SER A 107 -1.38 -16.18 4.02
CA SER A 107 -2.82 -16.44 3.99
C SER A 107 -3.09 -17.92 3.80
N GLU A 108 -3.70 -18.56 4.79
CA GLU A 108 -4.11 -19.97 4.70
C GLU A 108 -5.07 -20.22 3.54
N LYS A 109 -6.02 -19.29 3.32
CA LYS A 109 -6.98 -19.38 2.24
C LYS A 109 -6.29 -19.40 0.86
N HIS A 110 -5.31 -18.53 0.66
CA HIS A 110 -4.66 -18.35 -0.64
C HIS A 110 -3.36 -19.16 -0.77
N ARG A 111 -2.88 -19.77 0.33
CA ARG A 111 -1.62 -20.53 0.44
C ARG A 111 -0.40 -19.77 -0.12
N LYS A 112 -0.39 -18.46 0.09
CA LYS A 112 0.70 -17.57 -0.36
C LYS A 112 0.81 -16.35 0.54
N LEU A 113 1.87 -15.58 0.36
CA LEU A 113 1.95 -14.24 0.93
C LEU A 113 0.78 -13.40 0.44
N GLY A 114 0.20 -12.64 1.33
CA GLY A 114 -0.92 -11.75 1.03
C GLY A 114 -0.85 -10.48 1.85
N THR A 115 -1.60 -9.51 1.38
CA THR A 115 -1.69 -8.19 1.98
C THR A 115 -3.15 -7.87 2.27
N PHE A 116 -3.43 -7.41 3.49
CA PHE A 116 -4.77 -7.01 3.90
C PHE A 116 -4.74 -5.61 4.50
N ARG A 117 -5.65 -4.75 4.09
CA ARG A 117 -5.85 -3.44 4.73
C ARG A 117 -6.46 -3.63 6.10
N VAL A 118 -5.83 -3.06 7.12
CA VAL A 118 -6.26 -3.24 8.52
C VAL A 118 -7.60 -2.58 8.79
N ASP A 119 -7.90 -1.44 8.20
CA ASP A 119 -9.16 -0.72 8.34
C ASP A 119 -10.38 -1.47 7.77
N ARG A 120 -10.15 -2.53 6.97
CA ARG A 120 -11.17 -3.42 6.42
C ARG A 120 -11.30 -4.75 7.16
N MET A 121 -10.57 -4.92 8.25
CA MET A 121 -10.68 -6.09 9.11
C MET A 121 -11.71 -5.84 10.21
N LYS A 122 -12.44 -6.88 10.56
CA LYS A 122 -13.36 -6.90 11.71
C LYS A 122 -13.14 -8.14 12.56
N GLU A 123 -13.46 -8.05 13.83
CA GLU A 123 -13.40 -9.17 14.77
C GLU A 123 -12.03 -9.87 14.71
N VAL A 124 -10.95 -9.09 14.79
CA VAL A 124 -9.59 -9.64 14.82
C VAL A 124 -9.37 -10.35 16.15
N GLU A 125 -9.04 -11.63 16.08
CA GLU A 125 -8.76 -12.49 17.24
C GLU A 125 -7.36 -13.09 17.07
N ILE A 126 -6.58 -13.07 18.16
CA ILE A 126 -5.29 -13.76 18.22
C ILE A 126 -5.58 -15.23 18.59
N LEU A 127 -5.11 -16.15 17.76
CA LEU A 127 -5.32 -17.57 17.96
C LEU A 127 -4.21 -18.18 18.83
N SER A 128 -4.51 -19.36 19.40
CA SER A 128 -3.47 -20.16 20.09
C SER A 128 -2.46 -20.78 19.12
N ALA A 129 -2.86 -20.98 17.86
CA ALA A 129 -2.03 -21.55 16.81
C ALA A 129 -0.82 -20.65 16.50
N ASP A 130 0.33 -21.26 16.27
CA ASP A 130 1.54 -20.57 15.87
C ASP A 130 1.42 -20.07 14.43
N ALA A 131 1.99 -18.90 14.17
CA ALA A 131 2.07 -18.36 12.83
C ALA A 131 2.95 -19.26 11.94
N ALA A 132 2.57 -19.38 10.66
CA ALA A 132 3.44 -20.01 9.67
C ALA A 132 4.81 -19.33 9.65
N ALA A 133 5.86 -20.10 9.49
CA ALA A 133 7.21 -19.57 9.45
C ALA A 133 7.37 -18.54 8.33
N LYS A 134 7.96 -17.40 8.66
CA LYS A 134 8.31 -16.40 7.67
C LYS A 134 9.37 -16.99 6.72
N PRO A 135 9.17 -16.91 5.38
CA PRO A 135 10.18 -17.39 4.45
C PRO A 135 11.55 -16.74 4.71
N ALA A 136 12.62 -17.52 4.64
CA ALA A 136 13.97 -17.04 4.93
C ALA A 136 14.44 -15.93 3.95
N ASP A 137 13.92 -15.96 2.74
CA ASP A 137 14.16 -15.01 1.65
C ASP A 137 13.18 -13.82 1.65
N PHE A 138 12.25 -13.75 2.61
CA PHE A 138 11.31 -12.62 2.69
C PHE A 138 12.04 -11.33 3.05
N ASN A 139 12.12 -10.44 2.08
CA ASN A 139 12.68 -9.10 2.20
C ASN A 139 11.55 -8.06 2.07
N LEU A 140 11.21 -7.38 3.18
CA LEU A 140 10.12 -6.41 3.20
C LEU A 140 10.36 -5.20 2.28
N PRO A 141 11.52 -4.53 2.28
CA PRO A 141 11.84 -3.46 1.34
C PRO A 141 11.67 -3.88 -0.12
N GLU A 142 12.11 -5.07 -0.48
CA GLU A 142 11.98 -5.61 -1.83
C GLU A 142 10.52 -5.92 -2.16
N PHE A 143 9.78 -6.53 -1.24
CA PHE A 143 8.35 -6.77 -1.41
C PHE A 143 7.59 -5.46 -1.65
N THR A 144 7.83 -4.42 -0.84
CA THR A 144 7.13 -3.14 -0.96
C THR A 144 7.48 -2.37 -2.24
N ARG A 145 8.71 -2.52 -2.75
CA ARG A 145 9.10 -1.93 -4.04
C ARG A 145 8.40 -2.58 -5.23
N ARG A 146 8.21 -3.90 -5.19
CA ARG A 146 7.57 -4.66 -6.27
C ARG A 146 6.06 -4.44 -6.33
N VAL A 147 5.43 -4.24 -5.18
CA VAL A 147 3.97 -4.16 -5.06
C VAL A 147 3.51 -2.71 -5.19
N PHE A 148 2.67 -2.41 -6.17
CA PHE A 148 2.06 -1.10 -6.35
C PHE A 148 0.78 -1.01 -5.51
N ASP A 149 0.67 0.03 -4.67
CA ASP A 149 -0.47 0.29 -3.77
C ASP A 149 -0.90 -0.95 -2.96
N MET A 150 0.09 -1.81 -2.61
CA MET A 150 -0.14 -3.07 -1.91
C MET A 150 -1.08 -4.06 -2.63
N TYR A 151 -1.25 -3.89 -3.95
CA TYR A 151 -1.92 -4.90 -4.79
C TYR A 151 -0.90 -5.94 -5.26
N ASP A 152 -1.17 -7.19 -4.90
CA ASP A 152 -0.34 -8.33 -5.27
C ASP A 152 -0.72 -8.82 -6.67
N GLY A 153 0.30 -9.09 -7.48
CA GLY A 153 0.18 -9.66 -8.81
C GLY A 153 1.31 -10.65 -9.09
N GLU A 154 1.32 -11.24 -10.26
CA GLU A 154 2.45 -12.06 -10.68
C GLU A 154 3.70 -11.18 -10.82
N THR A 155 4.79 -11.57 -10.14
CA THR A 155 6.05 -10.81 -10.21
C THR A 155 6.75 -11.10 -11.53
N LYS A 156 7.04 -10.05 -12.29
CA LYS A 156 7.74 -10.14 -13.57
C LYS A 156 8.82 -9.07 -13.68
N LYS A 157 9.91 -9.44 -14.37
CA LYS A 157 10.94 -8.49 -14.77
C LYS A 157 10.44 -7.76 -16.02
N VAL A 158 10.19 -6.46 -15.89
CA VAL A 158 9.68 -5.62 -16.97
C VAL A 158 10.75 -4.67 -17.48
N THR A 159 10.71 -4.38 -18.78
CA THR A 159 11.52 -3.34 -19.41
C THR A 159 10.64 -2.15 -19.75
N LEU A 160 11.03 -1.00 -19.25
CA LEU A 160 10.39 0.29 -19.50
C LEU A 160 11.30 1.14 -20.41
N VAL A 161 10.71 1.79 -21.39
CA VAL A 161 11.37 2.86 -22.17
C VAL A 161 10.79 4.17 -21.70
N CYS A 162 11.65 5.05 -21.21
CA CYS A 162 11.31 6.28 -20.52
C CYS A 162 12.00 7.48 -21.17
N LYS A 163 11.35 8.66 -21.20
CA LYS A 163 12.04 9.92 -21.51
C LYS A 163 13.06 10.27 -20.43
N ASN A 164 14.16 10.93 -20.82
CA ASN A 164 15.28 11.23 -19.92
C ASN A 164 14.88 12.10 -18.71
N ASP A 165 13.92 13.00 -18.87
CA ASP A 165 13.41 13.88 -17.81
C ASP A 165 12.60 13.14 -16.73
N LEU A 166 12.24 11.88 -16.99
CA LEU A 166 11.53 11.03 -16.06
C LEU A 166 12.44 10.14 -15.17
N MET A 167 13.76 10.32 -15.24
CA MET A 167 14.71 9.52 -14.45
C MET A 167 14.40 9.58 -12.95
N ASN A 168 14.08 10.76 -12.43
CA ASN A 168 13.75 10.92 -11.00
C ASN A 168 12.55 10.04 -10.59
N TYR A 169 11.51 9.96 -11.42
CA TYR A 169 10.34 9.12 -11.14
C TYR A 169 10.68 7.62 -11.12
N ILE A 170 11.65 7.20 -11.94
CA ILE A 170 12.13 5.82 -11.96
C ILE A 170 12.96 5.52 -10.70
N VAL A 171 13.88 6.41 -10.34
CA VAL A 171 14.69 6.27 -9.11
C VAL A 171 13.82 6.33 -7.86
N ASP A 172 12.91 7.29 -7.76
CA ASP A 172 11.98 7.40 -6.62
C ASP A 172 11.11 6.15 -6.44
N ARG A 173 10.75 5.50 -7.55
CA ARG A 173 9.88 4.32 -7.51
C ARG A 173 10.64 3.01 -7.28
N PHE A 174 11.76 2.82 -7.96
CA PHE A 174 12.47 1.54 -7.98
C PHE A 174 13.78 1.55 -7.17
N GLY A 175 14.21 2.72 -6.72
CA GLY A 175 15.45 2.93 -5.98
C GLY A 175 16.64 3.25 -6.88
N ASP A 176 17.73 3.71 -6.26
CA ASP A 176 18.94 4.17 -6.94
C ASP A 176 19.67 3.06 -7.72
N GLU A 177 19.47 1.81 -7.32
CA GLU A 177 20.12 0.64 -7.91
C GLU A 177 19.33 0.04 -9.09
N VAL A 178 18.26 0.70 -9.57
CA VAL A 178 17.49 0.23 -10.71
C VAL A 178 18.38 0.15 -11.95
N ASP A 179 18.31 -1.00 -12.63
CA ASP A 179 19.11 -1.25 -13.84
C ASP A 179 18.63 -0.33 -14.98
N THR A 180 19.49 0.64 -15.37
CA THR A 180 19.18 1.61 -16.41
C THR A 180 20.26 1.65 -17.48
N VAL A 181 19.84 1.78 -18.74
CA VAL A 181 20.73 1.90 -19.90
C VAL A 181 20.31 3.10 -20.74
N PRO A 182 21.21 4.05 -21.01
CA PRO A 182 20.93 5.14 -21.93
C PRO A 182 20.47 4.60 -23.29
N GLY A 183 19.45 5.22 -23.86
CA GLY A 183 18.93 4.91 -25.19
C GLY A 183 19.11 6.07 -26.15
N ASP A 184 18.57 5.91 -27.36
CA ASP A 184 18.63 6.93 -28.40
C ASP A 184 17.50 7.96 -28.27
N CYS A 185 17.68 9.12 -28.90
CA CYS A 185 16.61 10.13 -29.06
C CYS A 185 15.97 10.63 -27.75
N GLY A 186 16.77 10.84 -26.70
CA GLY A 186 16.26 11.43 -25.46
C GLY A 186 15.47 10.45 -24.56
N HIS A 187 15.73 9.15 -24.71
CA HIS A 187 15.14 8.10 -23.91
C HIS A 187 16.22 7.26 -23.20
N PHE A 188 15.80 6.54 -22.18
CA PHE A 188 16.58 5.48 -21.54
C PHE A 188 15.70 4.25 -21.31
N ARG A 189 16.32 3.12 -21.10
CA ARG A 189 15.64 1.89 -20.67
C ARG A 189 15.88 1.65 -19.19
N ALA A 190 14.82 1.27 -18.48
CA ALA A 190 14.88 0.80 -17.11
C ALA A 190 14.37 -0.64 -17.04
N VAL A 191 15.00 -1.47 -16.22
CA VAL A 191 14.59 -2.85 -15.99
C VAL A 191 14.28 -3.01 -14.51
N ALA A 192 13.05 -3.38 -14.19
CA ALA A 192 12.60 -3.51 -12.81
C ALA A 192 11.75 -4.78 -12.61
N GLU A 193 11.82 -5.37 -11.40
CA GLU A 193 10.88 -6.38 -10.97
C GLU A 193 9.63 -5.72 -10.40
N VAL A 194 8.47 -6.08 -10.94
CA VAL A 194 7.18 -5.53 -10.51
C VAL A 194 6.13 -6.62 -10.34
N SER A 195 5.22 -6.43 -9.41
CA SER A 195 3.96 -7.17 -9.38
C SER A 195 3.03 -6.60 -10.45
N VAL A 196 2.82 -7.37 -11.52
CA VAL A 196 1.97 -6.95 -12.64
C VAL A 196 0.53 -6.85 -12.15
N SER A 197 0.00 -5.65 -12.11
CA SER A 197 -1.31 -5.34 -11.53
C SER A 197 -1.94 -4.14 -12.23
N GLN A 198 -3.23 -3.93 -12.01
CA GLN A 198 -3.92 -2.74 -12.52
C GLN A 198 -3.30 -1.43 -12.01
N THR A 199 -2.79 -1.42 -10.78
CA THR A 199 -2.13 -0.25 -10.18
C THR A 199 -0.77 0.02 -10.82
N PHE A 200 0.00 -1.02 -11.18
CA PHE A 200 1.20 -0.85 -12.00
C PHE A 200 0.87 -0.25 -13.37
N PHE A 201 -0.15 -0.75 -14.05
CA PHE A 201 -0.57 -0.20 -15.33
C PHE A 201 -1.08 1.23 -15.23
N ALA A 202 -1.84 1.57 -14.18
CA ALA A 202 -2.26 2.94 -13.92
C ALA A 202 -1.07 3.87 -13.66
N TRP A 203 -0.05 3.40 -12.94
CA TRP A 203 1.18 4.16 -12.73
C TRP A 203 1.92 4.42 -14.05
N VAL A 204 2.00 3.46 -14.95
CA VAL A 204 2.58 3.69 -16.28
C VAL A 204 1.73 4.68 -17.09
N PHE A 205 0.40 4.53 -17.04
CA PHE A 205 -0.52 5.34 -17.81
C PHE A 205 -0.47 6.84 -17.46
N GLN A 206 -0.22 7.21 -16.19
CA GLN A 206 -0.15 8.62 -15.76
C GLN A 206 0.89 9.45 -16.53
N PHE A 207 1.90 8.80 -17.11
CA PHE A 207 2.96 9.46 -17.89
C PHE A 207 2.60 9.66 -19.37
N ASN A 208 1.35 9.39 -19.75
CA ASN A 208 0.82 9.68 -21.08
C ASN A 208 1.69 9.15 -22.26
N GLY A 209 2.29 7.96 -22.08
CA GLY A 209 3.14 7.32 -23.09
C GLY A 209 4.63 7.71 -23.05
N ASP A 210 5.03 8.63 -22.18
CA ASP A 210 6.43 8.98 -21.94
C ASP A 210 7.19 7.88 -21.16
N ILE A 211 6.46 6.99 -20.50
CA ILE A 211 6.92 5.68 -20.02
C ILE A 211 6.12 4.61 -20.77
N ARG A 212 6.82 3.65 -21.37
CA ARG A 212 6.21 2.55 -22.13
C ARG A 212 6.76 1.21 -21.67
N ILE A 213 5.89 0.24 -21.48
CA ILE A 213 6.28 -1.15 -21.24
C ILE A 213 6.67 -1.76 -22.61
N THR A 214 7.87 -2.33 -22.71
CA THR A 214 8.38 -2.94 -23.96
C THR A 214 8.67 -4.43 -23.84
N ALA A 215 8.81 -4.93 -22.62
CA ALA A 215 8.96 -6.37 -22.35
C ALA A 215 8.49 -6.71 -20.92
N PRO A 216 8.07 -7.95 -20.67
CA PRO A 216 7.85 -9.03 -21.64
C PRO A 216 6.58 -8.79 -22.46
N GLU A 217 6.46 -9.45 -23.61
CA GLU A 217 5.34 -9.28 -24.56
C GLU A 217 3.97 -9.50 -23.92
N GLU A 218 3.85 -10.48 -23.05
CA GLU A 218 2.60 -10.77 -22.33
C GLU A 218 2.12 -9.59 -21.48
N VAL A 219 3.05 -8.83 -20.83
CA VAL A 219 2.70 -7.64 -20.02
C VAL A 219 2.31 -6.46 -20.92
N VAL A 220 2.98 -6.33 -22.08
CA VAL A 220 2.60 -5.34 -23.10
C VAL A 220 1.19 -5.58 -23.61
N LEU A 221 0.85 -6.85 -23.89
CA LEU A 221 -0.48 -7.25 -24.36
C LEU A 221 -1.55 -6.99 -23.27
N GLN A 222 -1.30 -7.38 -22.03
CA GLN A 222 -2.21 -7.12 -20.90
C GLN A 222 -2.48 -5.62 -20.71
N TYR A 223 -1.43 -4.80 -20.81
CA TYR A 223 -1.58 -3.34 -20.73
C TYR A 223 -2.40 -2.82 -21.90
N GLY A 224 -2.13 -3.28 -23.12
CA GLY A 224 -2.88 -2.92 -24.32
C GLY A 224 -4.36 -3.30 -24.24
N GLU A 225 -4.69 -4.46 -23.68
CA GLU A 225 -6.08 -4.88 -23.44
C GLU A 225 -6.78 -3.99 -22.41
N MET A 226 -6.10 -3.66 -21.30
CA MET A 226 -6.63 -2.73 -20.31
C MET A 226 -6.99 -1.37 -20.95
N LEU A 227 -6.10 -0.82 -21.77
CA LEU A 227 -6.35 0.46 -22.46
C LEU A 227 -7.53 0.38 -23.43
N LYS A 228 -7.64 -0.71 -24.20
CA LYS A 228 -8.79 -0.95 -25.12
C LYS A 228 -10.10 -1.05 -24.34
N ASN A 229 -10.11 -1.79 -23.23
CA ASN A 229 -11.32 -1.94 -22.41
C ASN A 229 -11.76 -0.62 -21.78
N ALA A 230 -10.82 0.26 -21.42
CA ALA A 230 -11.13 1.58 -20.89
C ALA A 230 -11.77 2.53 -21.95
N LEU A 231 -11.59 2.26 -23.23
CA LEU A 231 -12.16 3.04 -24.33
C LEU A 231 -13.50 2.47 -24.86
N GLN A 232 -13.83 1.25 -24.48
CA GLN A 232 -15.11 0.62 -24.85
C GLN A 232 -16.17 1.04 -23.81
N THR A 233 -16.97 2.02 -24.15
CA THR A 233 -18.20 2.42 -23.46
C THR A 233 -19.40 1.80 -24.13
#